data_c49a58c816b5c417b211755f0f6b8807
#
_entry.id   c49a58c816b5c417b211755f0f6b8807
#
_cell.length_a   1.000
_cell.length_b   1.000
_cell.length_c   1.000
_cell.angle_alpha   90.00
_cell.angle_beta   90.00
_cell.angle_gamma   90.00
#
_symmetry.space_group_name_H-M   'P 1'
#
loop_
_entity.id
_entity.type
_entity.pdbx_description
1 polymer ?
#
loop_
_entity_poly.entity_id
_entity_poly.type
_entity_poly.pdbx_seq_one_letter_code
_entity_poly.pdbx_strand_id
1 'polypeptide(L)'
;TMHDAAIAAWSLKGYYDYIRPVSSIRYMASHGQSTDPLLPNYNTNGIPLLENYIALVDSLDPLVGQNFEHLNKIKLYTWKGHDFIDDPEVDVAGVGWILGENWWPYQRPTFVTPPFSGFVSGHSTFSRAAAGILEYITGSAYFPGGLGEFIAEENDFLQFEEGPSTEVRLQWATYR
;
A
#
# COMPACT_ATOMS: atom_id res chain seq x y z
N THR A 1 14.82 -24.93 1.90
CA THR A 1 14.14 -24.11 0.88
C THR A 1 13.70 -22.75 1.45
N MET A 2 12.92 -22.69 2.56
CA MET A 2 12.51 -21.39 3.14
C MET A 2 13.70 -20.58 3.63
N HIS A 3 14.69 -21.22 4.26
CA HIS A 3 15.94 -20.58 4.67
C HIS A 3 16.74 -20.05 3.47
N ASP A 4 16.83 -20.81 2.39
CA ASP A 4 17.52 -20.37 1.16
C ASP A 4 16.79 -19.21 0.49
N ALA A 5 15.46 -19.24 0.50
CA ALA A 5 14.63 -18.13 0.05
C ALA A 5 14.87 -16.85 0.89
N ALA A 6 15.05 -16.99 2.22
CA ALA A 6 15.42 -15.87 3.09
C ALA A 6 16.79 -15.30 2.71
N ILE A 7 17.80 -16.15 2.57
CA ILE A 7 19.16 -15.72 2.19
C ILE A 7 19.12 -14.97 0.85
N ALA A 8 18.46 -15.52 -0.16
CA ALA A 8 18.33 -14.90 -1.47
C ALA A 8 17.62 -13.54 -1.39
N ALA A 9 16.48 -13.47 -0.70
CA ALA A 9 15.70 -12.23 -0.59
C ALA A 9 16.49 -11.13 0.13
N TRP A 10 17.11 -11.45 1.28
CA TRP A 10 17.86 -10.45 2.06
C TRP A 10 19.18 -10.04 1.43
N SER A 11 19.86 -10.95 0.73
CA SER A 11 21.04 -10.59 -0.08
C SER A 11 20.69 -9.57 -1.15
N LEU A 12 19.58 -9.78 -1.88
CA LEU A 12 19.12 -8.85 -2.91
C LEU A 12 18.60 -7.53 -2.31
N LYS A 13 17.91 -7.57 -1.16
CA LYS A 13 17.48 -6.35 -0.45
C LYS A 13 18.69 -5.51 -0.06
N GLY A 14 19.74 -6.10 0.49
CA GLY A 14 20.96 -5.40 0.84
C GLY A 14 21.74 -4.89 -0.37
N TYR A 15 21.75 -5.64 -1.47
CA TYR A 15 22.46 -5.25 -2.69
C TYR A 15 21.80 -4.03 -3.38
N TYR A 16 20.45 -4.05 -3.52
CA TYR A 16 19.72 -2.97 -4.21
C TYR A 16 19.43 -1.78 -3.31
N ASP A 17 19.33 -1.98 -2.01
CA ASP A 17 19.00 -0.98 -0.99
C ASP A 17 17.87 0.00 -1.42
N TYR A 18 16.78 -0.55 -1.93
CA TYR A 18 15.73 0.21 -2.58
C TYR A 18 14.77 0.82 -1.55
N ILE A 19 14.40 2.09 -1.77
CA ILE A 19 13.48 2.82 -0.87
C ILE A 19 12.14 2.11 -0.72
N ARG A 20 11.54 2.23 0.46
CA ARG A 20 10.17 1.76 0.71
C ARG A 20 9.13 2.60 -0.05
N PRO A 21 8.07 1.98 -0.63
CA PRO A 21 7.04 2.71 -1.35
C PRO A 21 6.40 3.85 -0.54
N VAL A 22 6.09 3.63 0.74
CA VAL A 22 5.51 4.67 1.61
C VAL A 22 6.43 5.90 1.70
N SER A 23 7.73 5.70 1.83
CA SER A 23 8.70 6.80 1.92
C SER A 23 8.82 7.55 0.60
N SER A 24 8.89 6.84 -0.53
CA SER A 24 9.00 7.48 -1.85
C SER A 24 7.72 8.23 -2.23
N ILE A 25 6.54 7.66 -1.97
CA ILE A 25 5.25 8.31 -2.24
C ILE A 25 5.15 9.62 -1.44
N ARG A 26 5.41 9.57 -0.13
CA ARG A 26 5.33 10.76 0.74
C ARG A 26 6.34 11.82 0.34
N TYR A 27 7.57 11.42 0.03
CA TYR A 27 8.61 12.34 -0.44
C TYR A 27 8.22 13.02 -1.75
N MET A 28 7.84 12.25 -2.78
CA MET A 28 7.44 12.82 -4.08
C MET A 28 6.20 13.69 -3.95
N ALA A 29 5.25 13.30 -3.12
CA ALA A 29 4.03 14.10 -2.89
C ALA A 29 4.34 15.44 -2.23
N SER A 30 5.21 15.47 -1.21
CA SER A 30 5.61 16.71 -0.54
C SER A 30 6.36 17.69 -1.45
N HIS A 31 7.01 17.17 -2.49
CA HIS A 31 7.73 17.95 -3.49
C HIS A 31 6.94 18.21 -4.78
N GLY A 32 5.68 17.76 -4.85
CA GLY A 32 4.83 17.92 -6.04
C GLY A 32 5.36 17.21 -7.29
N GLN A 33 6.20 16.18 -7.11
CA GLN A 33 6.83 15.48 -8.22
C GLN A 33 5.85 14.59 -8.96
N SER A 34 5.36 15.05 -10.10
CA SER A 34 4.43 14.32 -10.96
C SER A 34 5.06 13.90 -12.29
N THR A 35 4.41 12.96 -12.98
CA THR A 35 4.80 12.55 -14.33
C THR A 35 4.30 13.48 -15.44
N ASP A 36 3.62 14.58 -15.11
CA ASP A 36 3.14 15.53 -16.11
C ASP A 36 4.25 16.52 -16.49
N PRO A 37 4.76 16.49 -17.74
CA PRO A 37 5.87 17.32 -18.18
C PRO A 37 5.52 18.81 -18.28
N LEU A 38 4.24 19.17 -18.18
CA LEU A 38 3.78 20.57 -18.21
C LEU A 38 3.79 21.23 -16.83
N LEU A 39 4.05 20.47 -15.77
CA LEU A 39 4.00 20.95 -14.39
C LEU A 39 5.40 21.28 -13.86
N PRO A 40 5.49 22.22 -12.88
CA PRO A 40 6.79 22.77 -12.43
C PRO A 40 7.76 21.73 -11.88
N ASN A 41 7.25 20.69 -11.22
CA ASN A 41 8.06 19.67 -10.54
C ASN A 41 8.01 18.33 -11.28
N TYR A 42 8.07 18.39 -12.61
CA TYR A 42 8.10 17.19 -13.45
C TYR A 42 9.22 16.23 -13.04
N ASN A 43 8.85 14.96 -12.92
CA ASN A 43 9.77 13.84 -12.70
C ASN A 43 9.27 12.63 -13.49
N THR A 44 10.10 12.06 -14.35
CA THR A 44 9.74 10.87 -15.14
C THR A 44 9.33 9.67 -14.29
N ASN A 45 9.81 9.59 -13.05
CA ASN A 45 9.48 8.57 -12.06
C ASN A 45 8.53 9.11 -10.97
N GLY A 46 7.93 10.29 -11.20
CA GLY A 46 7.02 10.94 -10.27
C GLY A 46 5.68 10.21 -10.14
N ILE A 47 4.80 10.78 -9.33
CA ILE A 47 3.45 10.25 -9.14
C ILE A 47 2.58 10.64 -10.34
N PRO A 48 1.95 9.70 -11.05
CA PRO A 48 0.99 10.03 -12.11
C PRO A 48 -0.25 10.70 -11.51
N LEU A 49 -0.69 11.81 -12.12
CA LEU A 49 -1.95 12.44 -11.72
C LEU A 49 -3.12 11.63 -12.29
N LEU A 50 -4.17 11.48 -11.47
CA LEU A 50 -5.35 10.71 -11.82
C LEU A 50 -6.58 11.50 -11.39
N GLU A 51 -7.41 11.85 -12.36
CA GLU A 51 -8.64 12.62 -12.11
C GLU A 51 -9.46 11.97 -10.98
N ASN A 52 -9.94 12.80 -10.06
CA ASN A 52 -10.70 12.43 -8.85
C ASN A 52 -9.93 11.65 -7.77
N TYR A 53 -8.67 11.26 -7.99
CA TYR A 53 -7.90 10.49 -7.00
C TYR A 53 -6.54 11.10 -6.65
N ILE A 54 -5.83 11.67 -7.63
CA ILE A 54 -4.49 12.21 -7.44
C ILE A 54 -4.37 13.53 -8.18
N ALA A 55 -4.17 14.62 -7.46
CA ALA A 55 -4.11 15.96 -8.03
C ALA A 55 -3.08 16.84 -7.31
N LEU A 56 -2.73 17.97 -7.93
CA LEU A 56 -1.99 19.02 -7.23
C LEU A 56 -2.93 19.86 -6.39
N VAL A 57 -2.41 20.37 -5.29
CA VAL A 57 -3.04 21.41 -4.49
C VAL A 57 -2.93 22.74 -5.23
N ASP A 58 -4.05 23.34 -5.57
CA ASP A 58 -4.11 24.66 -6.18
C ASP A 58 -4.37 25.77 -5.14
N SER A 59 -4.41 27.02 -5.58
CA SER A 59 -4.54 28.19 -4.70
C SER A 59 -5.90 28.35 -4.03
N LEU A 60 -6.94 27.61 -4.49
CA LEU A 60 -8.29 27.62 -3.94
C LEU A 60 -8.58 26.35 -3.15
N ASP A 61 -7.63 25.42 -3.13
CA ASP A 61 -7.80 24.13 -2.45
C ASP A 61 -7.88 24.30 -0.93
N PRO A 62 -8.83 23.64 -0.25
CA PRO A 62 -8.89 23.65 1.22
C PRO A 62 -7.60 23.17 1.91
N LEU A 63 -6.79 22.35 1.22
CA LEU A 63 -5.54 21.84 1.72
C LEU A 63 -4.33 22.75 1.45
N VAL A 64 -4.54 23.93 0.82
CA VAL A 64 -3.42 24.82 0.43
C VAL A 64 -2.62 25.36 1.63
N GLY A 65 -3.22 25.38 2.80
CA GLY A 65 -2.60 25.86 4.03
C GLY A 65 -2.51 27.38 4.13
N GLN A 66 -1.93 27.85 5.24
CA GLN A 66 -1.68 29.27 5.43
C GLN A 66 -0.53 29.73 4.54
N ASN A 67 -0.68 30.90 3.91
CA ASN A 67 0.35 31.42 3.00
C ASN A 67 0.73 30.50 1.83
N PHE A 68 -0.20 29.64 1.39
CA PHE A 68 0.01 28.72 0.27
C PHE A 68 1.16 27.71 0.47
N GLU A 69 1.44 27.31 1.71
CA GLU A 69 2.57 26.43 2.06
C GLU A 69 2.50 25.02 1.42
N HIS A 70 1.29 24.61 1.00
CA HIS A 70 1.09 23.33 0.32
C HIS A 70 0.78 23.46 -1.17
N LEU A 71 0.90 24.68 -1.73
CA LEU A 71 0.70 24.92 -3.16
C LEU A 71 1.61 24.02 -4.00
N ASN A 72 1.04 23.37 -5.01
CA ASN A 72 1.70 22.41 -5.90
C ASN A 72 2.16 21.09 -5.24
N LYS A 73 1.92 20.84 -3.96
CA LYS A 73 2.08 19.49 -3.41
C LYS A 73 1.01 18.57 -4.00
N ILE A 74 1.27 17.26 -3.98
CA ILE A 74 0.28 16.27 -4.44
C ILE A 74 -0.65 15.93 -3.28
N LYS A 75 -1.96 15.96 -3.56
CA LYS A 75 -3.03 15.47 -2.71
C LYS A 75 -3.59 14.14 -3.25
N LEU A 76 -4.05 13.30 -2.35
CA LEU A 76 -4.59 11.98 -2.65
C LEU A 76 -6.01 11.86 -2.08
N TYR A 77 -6.94 11.31 -2.87
CA TYR A 77 -8.24 10.87 -2.36
C TYR A 77 -8.12 9.43 -1.89
N THR A 78 -8.02 9.24 -0.59
CA THR A 78 -7.67 7.97 0.02
C THR A 78 -8.14 7.87 1.46
N TRP A 79 -7.92 6.74 2.10
CA TRP A 79 -8.08 6.59 3.55
C TRP A 79 -7.27 7.66 4.27
N LYS A 80 -7.94 8.39 5.18
CA LYS A 80 -7.33 9.56 5.83
C LYS A 80 -6.25 9.22 6.86
N GLY A 81 -6.25 7.98 7.35
CA GLY A 81 -5.19 7.50 8.23
C GLY A 81 -5.50 7.63 9.72
N HIS A 82 -4.55 7.20 10.52
CA HIS A 82 -4.70 7.09 11.98
C HIS A 82 -4.90 8.41 12.70
N ASP A 83 -4.44 9.52 12.14
CA ASP A 83 -4.60 10.85 12.74
C ASP A 83 -6.08 11.30 12.85
N PHE A 84 -7.00 10.55 12.22
CA PHE A 84 -8.44 10.77 12.24
C PHE A 84 -9.18 9.72 13.10
N ILE A 85 -8.47 8.93 13.89
CA ILE A 85 -9.02 7.89 14.76
C ILE A 85 -8.53 8.15 16.18
N ASP A 86 -9.41 8.64 17.04
CA ASP A 86 -9.11 8.83 18.46
C ASP A 86 -9.36 7.55 19.26
N ASP A 87 -10.48 6.88 19.00
CA ASP A 87 -10.85 5.61 19.62
C ASP A 87 -11.00 4.51 18.56
N PRO A 88 -10.04 3.55 18.50
CA PRO A 88 -10.07 2.47 17.50
C PRO A 88 -11.26 1.51 17.60
N GLU A 89 -12.03 1.54 18.70
CA GLU A 89 -13.18 0.65 18.89
C GLU A 89 -14.47 1.22 18.27
N VAL A 90 -14.52 2.54 18.03
CA VAL A 90 -15.74 3.21 17.58
C VAL A 90 -15.54 4.21 16.44
N ASP A 91 -14.31 4.72 16.25
CA ASP A 91 -14.04 5.74 15.26
C ASP A 91 -13.61 5.13 13.93
N VAL A 92 -14.04 5.77 12.84
CA VAL A 92 -13.59 5.50 11.47
C VAL A 92 -12.96 6.75 10.87
N ALA A 93 -11.81 6.60 10.20
CA ALA A 93 -11.15 7.73 9.55
C ALA A 93 -11.88 8.17 8.28
N GLY A 94 -12.50 7.24 7.58
CA GLY A 94 -13.14 7.47 6.31
C GLY A 94 -12.16 7.76 5.17
N VAL A 95 -12.71 7.98 3.98
CA VAL A 95 -11.97 8.33 2.76
C VAL A 95 -12.17 9.80 2.44
N GLY A 96 -11.12 10.47 1.97
CA GLY A 96 -11.18 11.88 1.61
C GLY A 96 -9.86 12.37 1.04
N TRP A 97 -9.83 13.66 0.67
CA TRP A 97 -8.61 14.31 0.22
C TRP A 97 -7.67 14.60 1.39
N ILE A 98 -6.42 14.15 1.26
CA ILE A 98 -5.33 14.46 2.19
C ILE A 98 -4.09 14.89 1.41
N LEU A 99 -3.15 15.58 2.07
CA LEU A 99 -1.81 15.77 1.51
C LEU A 99 -1.11 14.41 1.39
N GLY A 100 -0.53 14.13 0.23
CA GLY A 100 0.13 12.83 -0.01
C GLY A 100 1.34 12.59 0.89
N GLU A 101 1.94 13.65 1.45
CA GLU A 101 2.99 13.54 2.47
C GLU A 101 2.50 12.95 3.80
N ASN A 102 1.19 12.96 4.05
CA ASN A 102 0.56 12.38 5.23
C ASN A 102 -0.03 10.99 4.95
N TRP A 103 0.12 10.48 3.73
CA TRP A 103 -0.45 9.19 3.36
C TRP A 103 0.19 8.03 4.13
N TRP A 104 -0.68 7.14 4.62
CA TRP A 104 -0.33 5.83 5.17
C TRP A 104 -1.09 4.72 4.44
N PRO A 105 -0.47 3.55 4.21
CA PRO A 105 -1.23 2.38 3.81
C PRO A 105 -2.19 1.98 4.93
N TYR A 106 -3.34 1.38 4.57
CA TYR A 106 -4.27 0.86 5.56
C TYR A 106 -3.60 -0.23 6.40
N GLN A 107 -3.35 0.05 7.66
CA GLN A 107 -2.64 -0.83 8.59
C GLN A 107 -2.91 -0.41 10.04
N ARG A 108 -2.60 -1.28 10.98
CA ARG A 108 -2.68 -0.95 12.42
C ARG A 108 -1.75 0.21 12.78
N PRO A 109 -2.13 1.11 13.70
CA PRO A 109 -1.28 2.23 14.12
C PRO A 109 0.04 1.77 14.75
N THR A 110 0.03 0.59 15.38
CA THR A 110 1.21 -0.02 15.98
C THR A 110 2.12 -0.77 15.00
N PHE A 111 1.73 -0.86 13.74
CA PHE A 111 2.54 -1.53 12.71
C PHE A 111 3.70 -0.61 12.30
N VAL A 112 4.91 -1.03 12.59
CA VAL A 112 6.13 -0.31 12.21
C VAL A 112 6.61 -0.80 10.85
N THR A 113 6.80 0.11 9.90
CA THR A 113 7.42 -0.22 8.62
C THR A 113 8.82 -0.80 8.87
N PRO A 114 9.11 -2.02 8.39
CA PRO A 114 10.40 -2.66 8.64
C PRO A 114 11.59 -1.82 8.14
N PRO A 115 12.69 -1.73 8.90
CA PRO A 115 13.84 -0.88 8.58
C PRO A 115 14.80 -1.54 7.57
N PHE A 116 14.26 -2.16 6.54
CA PHE A 116 15.04 -2.76 5.45
C PHE A 116 14.40 -2.48 4.10
N SER A 117 15.19 -2.59 3.04
CA SER A 117 14.81 -2.30 1.66
C SER A 117 13.46 -2.89 1.23
N GLY A 118 12.72 -2.14 0.43
CA GLY A 118 11.43 -2.57 -0.13
C GLY A 118 11.55 -3.69 -1.17
N PHE A 119 12.60 -3.69 -1.96
CA PHE A 119 12.85 -4.64 -3.05
C PHE A 119 13.98 -5.62 -2.68
N VAL A 120 13.84 -6.91 -2.91
CA VAL A 120 12.70 -7.70 -3.41
C VAL A 120 11.68 -7.96 -2.29
N SER A 121 10.44 -8.39 -2.62
CA SER A 121 9.45 -8.76 -1.60
C SER A 121 9.84 -10.05 -0.88
N GLY A 122 10.01 -9.97 0.46
CA GLY A 122 10.25 -11.16 1.30
C GLY A 122 9.06 -12.10 1.29
N HIS A 123 7.85 -11.60 1.51
CA HIS A 123 6.62 -12.42 1.53
C HIS A 123 6.39 -13.15 0.21
N SER A 124 6.53 -12.47 -0.93
CA SER A 124 6.38 -13.11 -2.24
C SER A 124 7.43 -14.20 -2.48
N THR A 125 8.67 -13.97 -2.05
CA THR A 125 9.76 -14.94 -2.17
C THR A 125 9.48 -16.18 -1.34
N PHE A 126 9.08 -16.03 -0.08
CA PHE A 126 8.74 -17.15 0.80
C PHE A 126 7.51 -17.91 0.31
N SER A 127 6.44 -17.20 -0.02
CA SER A 127 5.20 -17.81 -0.49
C SER A 127 5.43 -18.61 -1.78
N ARG A 128 6.21 -18.06 -2.70
CA ARG A 128 6.54 -18.76 -3.95
C ARG A 128 7.40 -20.01 -3.71
N ALA A 129 8.39 -19.93 -2.81
CA ALA A 129 9.21 -21.07 -2.45
C ALA A 129 8.38 -22.19 -1.78
N ALA A 130 7.48 -21.80 -0.86
CA ALA A 130 6.57 -22.73 -0.21
C ALA A 130 5.62 -23.40 -1.21
N ALA A 131 4.99 -22.61 -2.09
CA ALA A 131 4.09 -23.11 -3.12
C ALA A 131 4.78 -24.12 -4.06
N GLY A 132 6.03 -23.83 -4.46
CA GLY A 132 6.80 -24.76 -5.30
C GLY A 132 7.12 -26.09 -4.62
N ILE A 133 7.44 -26.08 -3.32
CA ILE A 133 7.67 -27.30 -2.55
C ILE A 133 6.38 -28.09 -2.33
N LEU A 134 5.27 -27.42 -2.03
CA LEU A 134 3.99 -28.09 -1.88
C LEU A 134 3.56 -28.77 -3.18
N GLU A 135 3.69 -28.08 -4.31
CA GLU A 135 3.41 -28.65 -5.63
C GLU A 135 4.32 -29.87 -5.92
N TYR A 136 5.61 -29.78 -5.59
CA TYR A 136 6.53 -30.90 -5.76
C TYR A 136 6.17 -32.13 -4.91
N ILE A 137 5.82 -31.89 -3.64
CA ILE A 137 5.48 -32.99 -2.69
C ILE A 137 4.13 -33.63 -3.03
N THR A 138 3.14 -32.82 -3.40
CA THR A 138 1.78 -33.32 -3.70
C THR A 138 1.64 -33.83 -5.14
N GLY A 139 2.59 -33.51 -6.03
CA GLY A 139 2.53 -33.81 -7.45
C GLY A 139 1.47 -32.99 -8.22
N SER A 140 0.91 -31.96 -7.61
CA SER A 140 -0.13 -31.12 -8.19
C SER A 140 -0.02 -29.67 -7.74
N ALA A 141 -0.32 -28.73 -8.62
CA ALA A 141 -0.45 -27.30 -8.25
C ALA A 141 -1.75 -27.01 -7.47
N TYR A 142 -2.71 -27.94 -7.50
CA TYR A 142 -4.02 -27.78 -6.87
C TYR A 142 -4.04 -28.26 -5.44
N PHE A 143 -4.83 -27.61 -4.58
CA PHE A 143 -5.06 -28.07 -3.23
C PHE A 143 -5.74 -29.45 -3.21
N PRO A 144 -5.26 -30.41 -2.41
CA PRO A 144 -5.90 -31.71 -2.29
C PRO A 144 -7.34 -31.66 -1.73
N GLY A 145 -7.64 -30.66 -0.92
CA GLY A 145 -8.95 -30.41 -0.31
C GLY A 145 -9.94 -29.62 -1.16
N GLY A 146 -9.57 -29.22 -2.38
CA GLY A 146 -10.40 -28.37 -3.24
C GLY A 146 -10.07 -26.89 -3.12
N LEU A 147 -11.06 -26.01 -3.26
CA LEU A 147 -10.89 -24.57 -3.19
C LEU A 147 -10.52 -24.09 -1.79
N GLY A 148 -9.49 -23.24 -1.69
CA GLY A 148 -9.30 -22.39 -0.53
C GLY A 148 -10.27 -21.21 -0.63
N GLU A 149 -10.88 -20.83 0.49
CA GLU A 149 -11.82 -19.71 0.55
C GLU A 149 -11.55 -18.86 1.78
N PHE A 150 -11.70 -17.55 1.61
CA PHE A 150 -11.73 -16.56 2.68
C PHE A 150 -12.91 -15.63 2.43
N ILE A 151 -13.72 -15.41 3.45
CA ILE A 151 -14.90 -14.54 3.40
C ILE A 151 -14.61 -13.31 4.25
N ALA A 152 -14.69 -12.14 3.62
CA ALA A 152 -14.73 -10.85 4.29
C ALA A 152 -16.20 -10.43 4.38
N GLU A 153 -16.74 -10.44 5.58
CA GLU A 153 -18.14 -10.11 5.83
C GLU A 153 -18.42 -8.64 5.55
N GLU A 154 -19.64 -8.32 5.14
CA GLU A 154 -20.08 -6.95 4.95
C GLU A 154 -19.96 -6.16 6.26
N ASN A 155 -19.27 -5.01 6.20
CA ASN A 155 -19.06 -4.06 7.31
C ASN A 155 -18.47 -4.63 8.61
N ASP A 156 -17.87 -5.83 8.57
CA ASP A 156 -17.34 -6.51 9.75
C ASP A 156 -15.87 -7.00 9.56
N PHE A 157 -15.26 -6.68 8.44
CA PHE A 157 -13.89 -7.13 8.17
C PHE A 157 -12.81 -6.09 8.48
N LEU A 158 -13.08 -4.81 8.20
CA LEU A 158 -12.11 -3.74 8.45
C LEU A 158 -12.14 -3.32 9.91
N GLN A 159 -10.97 -3.16 10.52
CA GLN A 159 -10.86 -2.85 11.95
C GLN A 159 -11.13 -1.38 12.26
N PHE A 160 -10.80 -0.45 11.35
CA PHE A 160 -10.84 0.99 11.58
C PHE A 160 -11.77 1.71 10.59
N GLU A 161 -12.58 0.96 9.88
CA GLU A 161 -13.47 1.47 8.84
C GLU A 161 -14.70 0.58 8.70
N GLU A 162 -15.78 1.17 8.21
CA GLU A 162 -16.92 0.41 7.71
C GLU A 162 -16.54 -0.22 6.37
N GLY A 163 -16.74 -1.52 6.26
CA GLY A 163 -16.48 -2.21 5.00
C GLY A 163 -16.01 -3.66 5.15
N PRO A 164 -15.97 -4.37 4.05
CA PRO A 164 -16.41 -3.96 2.71
C PRO A 164 -17.92 -3.71 2.63
N SER A 165 -18.39 -2.93 1.65
CA SER A 165 -19.80 -2.58 1.48
C SER A 165 -20.70 -3.75 1.05
N THR A 166 -20.13 -4.88 0.75
CA THR A 166 -20.78 -6.17 0.46
C THR A 166 -19.84 -7.29 0.88
N GLU A 167 -20.39 -8.46 1.22
CA GLU A 167 -19.56 -9.65 1.45
C GLU A 167 -18.62 -9.89 0.26
N VAL A 168 -17.34 -10.09 0.53
CA VAL A 168 -16.31 -10.40 -0.48
C VAL A 168 -15.80 -11.81 -0.26
N ARG A 169 -15.93 -12.67 -1.29
CA ARG A 169 -15.39 -14.03 -1.28
C ARG A 169 -14.14 -14.09 -2.12
N LEU A 170 -13.02 -14.41 -1.50
CA LEU A 170 -11.76 -14.70 -2.16
C LEU A 170 -11.61 -16.21 -2.28
N GLN A 171 -11.42 -16.71 -3.48
CA GLN A 171 -11.27 -18.13 -3.75
C GLN A 171 -10.04 -18.41 -4.60
N TRP A 172 -9.35 -19.49 -4.30
CA TRP A 172 -8.21 -19.96 -5.06
C TRP A 172 -8.13 -21.49 -5.03
N ALA A 173 -7.71 -22.06 -6.16
CA ALA A 173 -7.64 -23.52 -6.33
C ALA A 173 -6.21 -24.06 -6.19
N THR A 174 -5.20 -23.22 -6.28
CA THR A 174 -3.79 -23.62 -6.37
C THR A 174 -2.94 -22.99 -5.28
N TYR A 175 -1.76 -23.58 -5.03
CA TYR A 175 -0.73 -23.02 -4.15
C TYR A 175 -0.10 -21.72 -4.67
N ARG A 176 -0.42 -21.30 -5.88
CA ARG A 176 0.17 -20.12 -6.55
C ARG A 176 -0.82 -18.98 -6.65
#